data_f3be1fc046c283aa06e7adde913bc860
#
_entry.id   f3be1fc046c283aa06e7adde913bc860
#
_cell.length_a   1.000
_cell.length_b   1.000
_cell.length_c   1.000
_cell.angle_alpha   90.00
_cell.angle_beta   90.00
_cell.angle_gamma   90.00
#
_symmetry.space_group_name_H-M   'P 1'
#
loop_
_entity.id
_entity.type
_entity.pdbx_description
1 polymer ?
#
loop_
_entity_poly.entity_id
_entity_poly.type
_entity_poly.pdbx_seq_one_letter_code
_entity_poly.pdbx_strand_id
1 'polypeptide(L)'
;DEIKSVKDLSGKTVGVGSGNSMQQAVEDMYPKGDVKFEVYTSATLEAMFDDIAYGRIDAVLAQDIQTYMAMKSNKNLKIKVLEPFAYDTANIVFAKDNTELCDAMNKFIKIIKEDGTLQEISEKWIGADITTKKE
;
A
#
# COMPACT_ATOMS: atom_id res chain seq x y z
N ASP A 1 19.60 12.13 4.32
CA ASP A 1 18.91 11.69 5.55
C ASP A 1 17.99 10.52 5.21
N GLU A 2 17.91 9.52 6.10
CA GLU A 2 17.09 8.33 5.90
C GLU A 2 15.60 8.65 6.08
N ILE A 3 14.75 8.22 5.12
CA ILE A 3 13.29 8.32 5.23
C ILE A 3 12.82 7.20 6.17
N LYS A 4 12.16 7.54 7.27
CA LYS A 4 11.62 6.61 8.28
C LYS A 4 10.09 6.59 8.31
N SER A 5 9.47 7.65 7.86
CA SER A 5 8.01 7.80 7.83
C SER A 5 7.58 8.76 6.71
N VAL A 6 6.27 8.84 6.48
CA VAL A 6 5.70 9.85 5.55
C VAL A 6 6.07 11.28 5.95
N LYS A 7 6.44 11.54 7.20
CA LYS A 7 6.80 12.88 7.70
C LYS A 7 8.20 13.33 7.28
N ASP A 8 9.00 12.45 6.69
CA ASP A 8 10.39 12.72 6.28
C ASP A 8 10.52 13.02 4.78
N LEU A 9 9.40 13.30 4.09
CA LEU A 9 9.34 13.51 2.64
C LEU A 9 9.62 14.94 2.20
N SER A 10 9.82 15.87 3.12
CA SER A 10 10.20 17.26 2.79
C SER A 10 11.46 17.31 1.90
N GLY A 11 11.38 18.03 0.78
CA GLY A 11 12.46 18.14 -0.21
C GLY A 11 12.73 16.88 -1.03
N LYS A 12 11.94 15.81 -0.85
CA LYS A 12 12.13 14.52 -1.53
C LYS A 12 11.35 14.43 -2.84
N THR A 13 11.81 13.53 -3.72
CA THR A 13 11.10 13.15 -4.94
C THR A 13 10.39 11.83 -4.74
N VAL A 14 9.06 11.83 -4.89
CA VAL A 14 8.18 10.68 -4.62
C VAL A 14 7.51 10.22 -5.90
N GLY A 15 7.75 8.97 -6.29
CA GLY A 15 7.10 8.33 -7.42
C GLY A 15 5.65 7.96 -7.08
N VAL A 16 4.73 8.21 -8.02
CA VAL A 16 3.31 7.92 -7.86
C VAL A 16 2.68 7.51 -9.20
N GLY A 17 1.83 6.51 -9.19
CA GLY A 17 1.02 6.16 -10.36
C GLY A 17 -0.03 7.24 -10.65
N SER A 18 -0.28 7.52 -11.92
CA SER A 18 -1.29 8.49 -12.34
C SER A 18 -2.67 8.15 -11.75
N GLY A 19 -3.35 9.15 -11.17
CA GLY A 19 -4.66 8.99 -10.53
C GLY A 19 -4.63 8.34 -9.14
N ASN A 20 -3.46 8.23 -8.53
CA ASN A 20 -3.32 7.67 -7.19
C ASN A 20 -3.85 8.66 -6.13
N SER A 21 -4.86 8.24 -5.38
CA SER A 21 -5.49 9.07 -4.31
C SER A 21 -4.54 9.38 -3.14
N MET A 22 -3.50 8.57 -2.94
CA MET A 22 -2.52 8.81 -1.87
C MET A 22 -1.65 10.05 -2.13
N GLN A 23 -1.50 10.47 -3.39
CA GLN A 23 -0.78 11.70 -3.71
C GLN A 23 -1.40 12.91 -3.00
N GLN A 24 -2.71 13.09 -3.11
CA GLN A 24 -3.41 14.19 -2.46
C GLN A 24 -3.25 14.16 -0.94
N ALA A 25 -3.31 12.97 -0.33
CA ALA A 25 -3.12 12.82 1.10
C ALA A 25 -1.72 13.27 1.56
N VAL A 26 -0.68 13.02 0.76
CA VAL A 26 0.67 13.53 1.05
C VAL A 26 0.77 15.03 0.78
N GLU A 27 0.19 15.53 -0.32
CA GLU A 27 0.19 16.98 -0.62
C GLU A 27 -0.47 17.80 0.50
N ASP A 28 -1.52 17.26 1.13
CA ASP A 28 -2.23 17.92 2.24
C ASP A 28 -1.40 17.97 3.55
N MET A 29 -0.38 17.11 3.67
CA MET A 29 0.52 17.09 4.84
C MET A 29 1.67 18.11 4.73
N TYR A 30 1.95 18.63 3.55
CA TYR A 30 3.13 19.47 3.28
C TYR A 30 2.77 20.81 2.66
N PRO A 31 3.59 21.85 2.84
CA PRO A 31 3.50 23.07 2.04
C PRO A 31 3.58 22.77 0.55
N LYS A 32 2.85 23.51 -0.26
CA LYS A 32 2.80 23.31 -1.71
C LYS A 32 4.21 23.35 -2.32
N GLY A 33 4.58 22.28 -3.02
CA GLY A 33 5.86 22.14 -3.70
C GLY A 33 7.03 21.69 -2.82
N ASP A 34 6.78 21.39 -1.54
CA ASP A 34 7.81 20.88 -0.64
C ASP A 34 8.17 19.43 -0.96
N VAL A 35 7.20 18.62 -1.38
CA VAL A 35 7.39 17.28 -1.92
C VAL A 35 7.26 17.34 -3.44
N LYS A 36 8.21 16.76 -4.17
CA LYS A 36 8.16 16.65 -5.62
C LYS A 36 7.57 15.30 -6.02
N PHE A 37 6.56 15.31 -6.89
CA PHE A 37 5.96 14.09 -7.40
C PHE A 37 6.42 13.78 -8.82
N GLU A 38 6.97 12.57 -9.01
CA GLU A 38 7.21 11.98 -10.32
C GLU A 38 6.02 11.08 -10.68
N VAL A 39 5.20 11.52 -11.64
CA VAL A 39 3.94 10.85 -12.00
C VAL A 39 4.18 9.86 -13.15
N TYR A 40 3.98 8.60 -12.85
CA TYR A 40 4.10 7.50 -13.81
C TYR A 40 2.75 7.18 -14.44
N THR A 41 2.62 7.36 -15.75
CA THR A 41 1.37 7.13 -16.49
C THR A 41 1.21 5.70 -17.00
N SER A 42 2.32 4.98 -17.21
CA SER A 42 2.31 3.63 -17.78
C SER A 42 3.42 2.71 -17.25
N ALA A 43 4.20 3.14 -16.27
CA ALA A 43 5.23 2.31 -15.69
C ALA A 43 4.64 1.25 -14.76
N THR A 44 5.30 0.09 -14.68
CA THR A 44 4.99 -0.92 -13.67
C THR A 44 5.51 -0.48 -12.29
N LEU A 45 4.98 -1.08 -11.24
CA LEU A 45 5.45 -0.81 -9.88
C LEU A 45 6.93 -1.19 -9.70
N GLU A 46 7.36 -2.28 -10.36
CA GLU A 46 8.75 -2.72 -10.37
C GLU A 46 9.69 -1.67 -10.98
N ALA A 47 9.27 -1.01 -12.08
CA ALA A 47 10.06 0.06 -12.68
C ALA A 47 10.23 1.26 -11.75
N MET A 48 9.20 1.59 -10.95
CA MET A 48 9.32 2.63 -9.92
C MET A 48 10.28 2.20 -8.79
N PHE A 49 10.28 0.92 -8.41
CA PHE A 49 11.23 0.40 -7.41
C PHE A 49 12.67 0.40 -7.93
N ASP A 50 12.88 0.15 -9.22
CA ASP A 50 14.18 0.28 -9.85
C ASP A 50 14.67 1.74 -9.82
N ASP A 51 13.77 2.70 -10.02
CA ASP A 51 14.11 4.13 -9.93
C ASP A 51 14.53 4.56 -8.51
N ILE A 52 13.98 3.94 -7.44
CA ILE A 52 14.53 4.10 -6.08
C ILE A 52 15.93 3.52 -6.00
N ALA A 53 16.14 2.31 -6.53
CA ALA A 53 17.45 1.63 -6.45
C ALA A 53 18.55 2.38 -7.20
N TYR A 54 18.19 3.09 -8.28
CA TYR A 54 19.09 3.94 -9.06
C TYR A 54 19.21 5.38 -8.52
N GLY A 55 18.49 5.72 -7.46
CA GLY A 55 18.51 7.07 -6.86
C GLY A 55 17.87 8.17 -7.70
N ARG A 56 16.96 7.81 -8.61
CA ARG A 56 16.22 8.78 -9.45
C ARG A 56 15.06 9.41 -8.69
N ILE A 57 14.47 8.63 -7.78
CA ILE A 57 13.43 9.04 -6.83
C ILE A 57 13.81 8.54 -5.43
N ASP A 58 13.27 9.19 -4.40
CA ASP A 58 13.58 8.85 -3.00
C ASP A 58 12.60 7.84 -2.40
N ALA A 59 11.34 7.86 -2.85
CA ALA A 59 10.28 6.99 -2.35
C ALA A 59 9.19 6.75 -3.41
N VAL A 60 8.31 5.78 -3.17
CA VAL A 60 7.12 5.49 -4.00
C VAL A 60 5.90 5.37 -3.10
N LEU A 61 4.78 5.98 -3.51
CA LEU A 61 3.47 5.74 -2.91
C LEU A 61 2.83 4.51 -3.56
N ALA A 62 2.76 3.42 -2.82
CA ALA A 62 2.21 2.15 -3.28
C ALA A 62 1.34 1.51 -2.21
N GLN A 63 0.45 0.61 -2.64
CA GLN A 63 -0.27 -0.25 -1.71
C GLN A 63 0.67 -1.31 -1.15
N ASP A 64 0.54 -1.60 0.14
CA ASP A 64 1.37 -2.57 0.86
C ASP A 64 1.27 -3.98 0.26
N ILE A 65 0.07 -4.45 -0.07
CA ILE A 65 -0.15 -5.77 -0.69
C ILE A 65 0.69 -5.96 -1.96
N GLN A 66 0.70 -4.98 -2.87
CA GLN A 66 1.45 -5.05 -4.12
C GLN A 66 2.96 -5.02 -3.85
N THR A 67 3.38 -4.19 -2.90
CA THR A 67 4.78 -4.05 -2.51
C THR A 67 5.33 -5.32 -1.88
N TYR A 68 4.63 -5.92 -0.92
CA TYR A 68 5.05 -7.18 -0.31
C TYR A 68 5.04 -8.35 -1.31
N MET A 69 4.08 -8.41 -2.23
CA MET A 69 4.07 -9.41 -3.29
C MET A 69 5.28 -9.25 -4.24
N ALA A 70 5.63 -8.03 -4.63
CA ALA A 70 6.82 -7.75 -5.43
C ALA A 70 8.11 -8.17 -4.69
N MET A 71 8.25 -7.84 -3.40
CA MET A 71 9.39 -8.26 -2.58
C MET A 71 9.45 -9.79 -2.41
N LYS A 72 8.32 -10.47 -2.33
CA LYS A 72 8.25 -11.94 -2.26
C LYS A 72 8.70 -12.57 -3.57
N SER A 73 8.32 -11.99 -4.71
CA SER A 73 8.66 -12.47 -6.05
C SER A 73 10.11 -12.17 -6.43
N ASN A 74 10.63 -11.02 -6.03
CA ASN A 74 12.00 -10.59 -6.33
C ASN A 74 12.77 -10.26 -5.03
N LYS A 75 13.57 -11.24 -4.56
CA LYS A 75 14.41 -11.10 -3.35
C LYS A 75 15.57 -10.11 -3.49
N ASN A 76 15.86 -9.66 -4.71
CA ASN A 76 16.92 -8.69 -4.98
C ASN A 76 16.44 -7.23 -4.90
N LEU A 77 15.14 -6.99 -4.70
CA LEU A 77 14.60 -5.64 -4.51
C LEU A 77 15.20 -5.00 -3.26
N LYS A 78 15.89 -3.87 -3.45
CA LYS A 78 16.51 -3.09 -2.36
C LYS A 78 15.57 -1.98 -1.91
N ILE A 79 14.39 -2.34 -1.46
CA ILE A 79 13.38 -1.42 -0.96
C ILE A 79 13.00 -1.76 0.47
N LYS A 80 12.50 -0.77 1.20
CA LYS A 80 11.98 -0.87 2.55
C LYS A 80 10.53 -0.36 2.56
N VAL A 81 9.63 -1.10 3.18
CA VAL A 81 8.26 -0.66 3.42
C VAL A 81 8.24 0.08 4.76
N LEU A 82 7.68 1.28 4.75
CA LEU A 82 7.48 2.09 5.95
C LEU A 82 6.11 1.82 6.56
N GLU A 83 5.88 2.37 7.77
CA GLU A 83 4.56 2.30 8.40
C GLU A 83 3.49 2.93 7.49
N PRO A 84 2.32 2.28 7.35
CA PRO A 84 1.23 2.82 6.57
C PRO A 84 0.75 4.16 7.13
N PHE A 85 0.57 5.15 6.27
CA PHE A 85 0.03 6.46 6.66
C PHE A 85 -1.44 6.64 6.29
N ALA A 86 -1.98 5.73 5.49
CA ALA A 86 -3.39 5.68 5.11
C ALA A 86 -3.87 4.23 5.05
N TYR A 87 -5.14 4.03 5.34
CA TYR A 87 -5.78 2.72 5.29
C TYR A 87 -6.99 2.79 4.37
N ASP A 88 -7.13 1.78 3.52
CA ASP A 88 -8.28 1.62 2.65
C ASP A 88 -9.05 0.35 3.02
N THR A 89 -10.30 0.28 2.60
CA THR A 89 -11.15 -0.88 2.84
C THR A 89 -11.44 -1.61 1.53
N ALA A 90 -11.20 -2.91 1.51
CA ALA A 90 -11.65 -3.78 0.44
C ALA A 90 -13.07 -4.30 0.76
N ASN A 91 -13.99 -4.19 -0.18
CA ASN A 91 -15.36 -4.63 -0.02
C ASN A 91 -15.71 -5.70 -1.07
N ILE A 92 -16.46 -6.72 -0.64
CA ILE A 92 -17.08 -7.69 -1.55
C ILE A 92 -18.45 -7.15 -1.95
N VAL A 93 -18.70 -7.06 -3.25
CA VAL A 93 -19.95 -6.51 -3.79
C VAL A 93 -20.89 -7.64 -4.17
N PHE A 94 -22.15 -7.52 -3.79
CA PHE A 94 -23.23 -8.46 -4.09
C PHE A 94 -24.35 -7.78 -4.88
N ALA A 95 -25.17 -8.57 -5.57
CA ALA A 95 -26.43 -8.06 -6.11
C ALA A 95 -27.32 -7.55 -4.97
N LYS A 96 -28.06 -6.46 -5.20
CA LYS A 96 -28.80 -5.73 -4.17
C LYS A 96 -29.81 -6.58 -3.39
N ASP A 97 -30.35 -7.60 -4.03
CA ASP A 97 -31.36 -8.53 -3.51
C ASP A 97 -30.74 -9.77 -2.87
N ASN A 98 -29.42 -9.98 -2.99
CA ASN A 98 -28.73 -11.15 -2.42
C ASN A 98 -28.26 -10.89 -0.98
N THR A 99 -29.22 -10.58 -0.12
CA THR A 99 -28.95 -10.25 1.30
C THR A 99 -28.47 -11.43 2.10
N GLU A 100 -28.98 -12.63 1.82
CA GLU A 100 -28.63 -13.87 2.53
C GLU A 100 -27.12 -14.19 2.38
N LEU A 101 -26.60 -14.14 1.15
CA LEU A 101 -25.18 -14.38 0.89
C LEU A 101 -24.31 -13.26 1.49
N CYS A 102 -24.76 -12.01 1.43
CA CYS A 102 -24.07 -10.88 2.04
C CYS A 102 -23.92 -11.07 3.56
N ASP A 103 -25.02 -11.45 4.24
CA ASP A 103 -25.02 -11.69 5.69
C ASP A 103 -24.16 -12.91 6.08
N ALA A 104 -24.21 -13.98 5.30
CA ALA A 104 -23.38 -15.17 5.50
C ALA A 104 -21.89 -14.81 5.36
N MET A 105 -21.52 -14.04 4.34
CA MET A 105 -20.14 -13.60 4.11
C MET A 105 -19.65 -12.66 5.23
N ASN A 106 -20.47 -11.73 5.67
CA ASN A 106 -20.12 -10.82 6.77
C ASN A 106 -19.85 -11.60 8.08
N LYS A 107 -20.68 -12.61 8.37
CA LYS A 107 -20.46 -13.51 9.53
C LYS A 107 -19.16 -14.29 9.38
N PHE A 108 -18.89 -14.83 8.19
CA PHE A 108 -17.67 -15.57 7.90
C PHE A 108 -16.41 -14.70 8.07
N ILE A 109 -16.41 -13.48 7.48
CA ILE A 109 -15.29 -12.53 7.60
C ILE A 109 -15.02 -12.18 9.07
N LYS A 110 -16.09 -12.00 9.87
CA LYS A 110 -15.94 -11.74 11.30
C LYS A 110 -15.24 -12.91 12.00
N ILE A 111 -15.65 -14.14 11.74
CA ILE A 111 -15.06 -15.34 12.35
C ILE A 111 -13.58 -15.45 12.02
N ILE A 112 -13.20 -15.36 10.74
CA ILE A 112 -11.79 -15.51 10.32
C ILE A 112 -10.88 -14.35 10.76
N LYS A 113 -11.45 -13.20 11.11
CA LYS A 113 -10.71 -12.10 11.77
C LYS A 113 -10.47 -12.41 13.24
N GLU A 114 -11.46 -12.95 13.93
CA GLU A 114 -11.41 -13.20 15.38
C GLU A 114 -10.56 -14.42 15.73
N ASP A 115 -10.54 -15.46 14.89
CA ASP A 115 -9.79 -16.70 15.11
C ASP A 115 -8.34 -16.67 14.57
N GLY A 116 -7.94 -15.58 13.90
CA GLY A 116 -6.59 -15.42 13.35
C GLY A 116 -6.39 -15.99 11.95
N THR A 117 -7.38 -16.70 11.40
CA THR A 117 -7.27 -17.32 10.06
C THR A 117 -6.94 -16.31 8.97
N LEU A 118 -7.52 -15.09 9.05
CA LEU A 118 -7.25 -14.04 8.06
C LEU A 118 -5.80 -13.57 8.11
N GLN A 119 -5.22 -13.46 9.30
CA GLN A 119 -3.80 -13.14 9.49
C GLN A 119 -2.90 -14.24 8.90
N GLU A 120 -3.18 -15.51 9.19
CA GLU A 120 -2.42 -16.64 8.64
C GLU A 120 -2.45 -16.67 7.11
N ILE A 121 -3.61 -16.39 6.51
CA ILE A 121 -3.75 -16.27 5.04
C ILE A 121 -2.87 -15.14 4.51
N SER A 122 -2.89 -13.97 5.15
CA SER A 122 -2.08 -12.82 4.77
C SER A 122 -0.59 -13.15 4.82
N GLU A 123 -0.10 -13.68 5.93
CA GLU A 123 1.31 -14.07 6.08
C GLU A 123 1.74 -15.13 5.06
N LYS A 124 0.89 -16.14 4.84
CA LYS A 124 1.16 -17.22 3.87
C LYS A 124 1.28 -16.70 2.44
N TRP A 125 0.34 -15.89 2.00
CA TRP A 125 0.22 -15.50 0.59
C TRP A 125 0.98 -14.23 0.26
N ILE A 126 0.99 -13.26 1.16
CA ILE A 126 1.59 -11.94 0.95
C ILE A 126 3.00 -11.87 1.57
N GLY A 127 3.21 -12.57 2.68
CA GLY A 127 4.49 -12.59 3.41
C GLY A 127 4.54 -11.56 4.54
N ALA A 128 3.43 -10.91 4.83
CA ALA A 128 3.25 -9.98 5.94
C ALA A 128 1.79 -9.96 6.38
N ASP A 129 1.53 -9.61 7.64
CA ASP A 129 0.17 -9.29 8.09
C ASP A 129 -0.21 -7.87 7.65
N ILE A 130 -1.20 -7.79 6.75
CA ILE A 130 -1.81 -6.54 6.28
C ILE A 130 -3.30 -6.45 6.70
N THR A 131 -3.74 -7.31 7.60
CA THR A 131 -5.16 -7.44 7.99
C THR A 131 -5.53 -6.65 9.22
N THR A 132 -4.54 -6.27 10.01
CA THR A 132 -4.70 -5.49 11.22
C THR A 132 -4.14 -4.09 11.07
N LYS A 133 -4.93 -3.09 11.52
CA LYS A 133 -4.43 -1.72 11.61
C LYS A 133 -3.38 -1.66 12.72
N LYS A 134 -2.15 -1.29 12.37
CA LYS A 134 -1.13 -0.99 13.37
C LYS A 134 -1.48 0.34 14.05
N GLU A 135 -1.52 0.35 15.37
CA GLU A 135 -1.75 1.55 16.19
C GLU A 135 -0.50 2.43 16.23
#